data_0ec3640fdc168881e00e5a43ff09c262
#
_entry.id   0ec3640fdc168881e00e5a43ff09c262
#
_cell.length_a   1.000
_cell.length_b   1.000
_cell.length_c   1.000
_cell.angle_alpha   90.00
_cell.angle_beta   90.00
_cell.angle_gamma   90.00
#
_symmetry.space_group_name_H-M   'P 1'
#
loop_
_entity.id
_entity.type
_entity.pdbx_description
1 polymer ?
#
loop_
_entity_poly.entity_id
_entity_poly.type
_entity_poly.pdbx_seq_one_letter_code
_entity_poly.pdbx_strand_id
1 'polypeptide(L)'
;MKPGSKDIKLEILISGEELSELQSHSWQMAEAFGLDRRIENYKGKRPIGLHSWDFDCLLAVIEMALDDPEEYPDKEDQRYIALKNLFDRLKIENRKFG
;
A
#
# COMPACT_ATOMS: atom_id res chain seq x y z
N MET A 1 -28.21 -11.94 4.79
CA MET A 1 -26.88 -12.18 4.22
C MET A 1 -25.84 -11.75 5.21
N LYS A 2 -24.90 -12.57 5.46
CA LYS A 2 -23.75 -12.14 6.20
C LYS A 2 -23.11 -10.95 5.52
N PRO A 3 -22.52 -10.01 6.27
CA PRO A 3 -21.62 -9.06 5.65
C PRO A 3 -20.66 -9.86 4.80
N GLY A 4 -20.55 -9.49 3.55
CA GLY A 4 -19.68 -10.20 2.65
C GLY A 4 -18.23 -10.14 3.10
N SER A 5 -17.42 -11.09 2.67
CA SER A 5 -15.99 -11.05 2.91
C SER A 5 -15.36 -9.75 2.40
N LYS A 6 -16.06 -9.05 1.51
CA LYS A 6 -15.61 -7.77 0.97
C LYS A 6 -15.54 -6.67 2.02
N ASP A 7 -16.27 -6.83 3.12
CA ASP A 7 -16.28 -5.84 4.20
C ASP A 7 -15.22 -6.12 5.26
N ILE A 8 -14.45 -7.18 5.08
CA ILE A 8 -13.36 -7.50 5.99
C ILE A 8 -12.25 -6.47 5.84
N LYS A 9 -11.83 -5.94 6.97
CA LYS A 9 -10.73 -5.00 7.04
C LYS A 9 -9.53 -5.69 7.69
N LEU A 10 -8.38 -5.64 7.04
CA LEU A 10 -7.13 -6.14 7.60
C LEU A 10 -6.32 -4.97 8.13
N GLU A 11 -5.65 -5.18 9.26
CA GLU A 11 -4.82 -4.16 9.86
C GLU A 11 -3.36 -4.48 9.61
N ILE A 12 -2.64 -3.51 9.06
CA ILE A 12 -1.24 -3.67 8.68
C ILE A 12 -0.46 -2.47 9.20
N LEU A 13 0.65 -2.74 9.87
CA LEU A 13 1.55 -1.68 10.31
C LEU A 13 2.52 -1.34 9.19
N ILE A 14 2.52 -0.09 8.77
CA ILE A 14 3.43 0.44 7.76
C ILE A 14 4.16 1.60 8.40
N SER A 15 5.49 1.57 8.40
CA SER A 15 6.27 2.61 9.09
C SER A 15 7.63 2.78 8.42
N GLY A 16 8.39 3.77 8.91
CA GLY A 16 9.74 4.04 8.43
C GLY A 16 9.79 4.37 6.96
N GLU A 17 10.77 3.83 6.26
CA GLU A 17 10.96 4.10 4.84
C GLU A 17 9.82 3.56 3.98
N GLU A 18 9.21 2.44 4.39
CA GLU A 18 8.06 1.90 3.69
C GLU A 18 6.93 2.92 3.62
N LEU A 19 6.64 3.54 4.75
CA LEU A 19 5.57 4.54 4.81
C LEU A 19 5.96 5.80 4.05
N SER A 20 7.19 6.26 4.20
CA SER A 20 7.68 7.44 3.52
C SER A 20 7.55 7.31 2.01
N GLU A 21 7.99 6.16 1.47
CA GLU A 21 7.87 5.91 0.03
C GLU A 21 6.43 5.76 -0.41
N LEU A 22 5.61 5.09 0.37
CA LEU A 22 4.20 4.94 0.05
C LEU A 22 3.51 6.32 0.00
N GLN A 23 3.81 7.18 0.97
CA GLN A 23 3.22 8.52 1.01
C GLN A 23 3.62 9.37 -0.21
N SER A 24 4.81 9.16 -0.75
CA SER A 24 5.25 9.89 -1.93
C SER A 24 4.41 9.56 -3.17
N HIS A 25 3.70 8.43 -3.15
CA HIS A 25 2.84 8.00 -4.24
C HIS A 25 1.35 8.14 -3.91
N SER A 26 1.00 8.74 -2.78
CA SER A 26 -0.39 8.80 -2.32
C SER A 26 -1.31 9.52 -3.31
N TRP A 27 -0.80 10.48 -4.05
CA TRP A 27 -1.60 11.23 -5.02
C TRP A 27 -2.18 10.35 -6.13
N GLN A 28 -1.61 9.17 -6.35
CA GLN A 28 -2.10 8.21 -7.34
C GLN A 28 -3.23 7.34 -6.81
N MET A 29 -3.56 7.47 -5.54
CA MET A 29 -4.53 6.62 -4.86
C MET A 29 -5.93 7.23 -4.79
N ALA A 30 -6.20 8.26 -5.59
CA ALA A 30 -7.45 9.00 -5.50
C ALA A 30 -8.69 8.18 -5.88
N GLU A 31 -8.50 7.08 -6.59
CA GLU A 31 -9.62 6.24 -7.03
C GLU A 31 -10.20 5.37 -5.91
N ALA A 32 -9.48 5.20 -4.80
CA ALA A 32 -9.92 4.34 -3.70
C ALA A 32 -10.45 5.20 -2.54
N PHE A 33 -11.68 5.53 -2.56
CA PHE A 33 -12.52 6.13 -1.50
C PHE A 33 -11.76 6.82 -0.34
N GLY A 34 -10.93 7.83 -0.68
CA GLY A 34 -10.19 8.59 0.33
C GLY A 34 -8.91 7.93 0.81
N LEU A 35 -8.46 6.87 0.16
CA LEU A 35 -7.23 6.18 0.55
C LEU A 35 -6.02 7.12 0.47
N ASP A 36 -5.98 8.00 -0.52
CA ASP A 36 -4.92 8.99 -0.65
C ASP A 36 -4.74 9.80 0.63
N ARG A 37 -5.85 10.29 1.19
CA ARG A 37 -5.80 11.08 2.42
C ARG A 37 -5.47 10.23 3.64
N ARG A 38 -5.98 9.00 3.67
CA ARG A 38 -5.70 8.09 4.79
C ARG A 38 -4.22 7.76 4.86
N ILE A 39 -3.61 7.49 3.72
CA ILE A 39 -2.17 7.21 3.66
C ILE A 39 -1.37 8.47 3.98
N GLU A 40 -1.75 9.60 3.40
CA GLU A 40 -1.04 10.86 3.60
C GLU A 40 -1.02 11.29 5.06
N ASN A 41 -2.12 11.05 5.78
CA ASN A 41 -2.24 11.45 7.18
C ASN A 41 -1.80 10.36 8.16
N TYR A 42 -1.50 9.18 7.67
CA TYR A 42 -1.10 8.06 8.52
C TYR A 42 0.28 8.31 9.13
N LYS A 43 0.42 8.03 10.44
CA LYS A 43 1.64 8.34 11.18
C LYS A 43 2.55 7.13 11.40
N GLY A 44 2.13 5.94 11.04
CA GLY A 44 2.95 4.75 11.20
C GLY A 44 3.07 4.23 12.63
N LYS A 45 2.20 4.69 13.53
CA LYS A 45 2.24 4.30 14.95
C LYS A 45 1.27 3.18 15.29
N ARG A 46 0.20 3.04 14.53
CA ARG A 46 -0.80 1.99 14.71
C ARG A 46 -1.05 1.32 13.39
N PRO A 47 -1.49 0.06 13.40
CA PRO A 47 -1.86 -0.57 12.14
C PRO A 47 -2.96 0.21 11.43
N ILE A 48 -2.83 0.36 10.12
CA ILE A 48 -3.86 0.98 9.30
C ILE A 48 -4.82 -0.09 8.80
N GLY A 49 -6.12 0.19 8.89
CA GLY A 49 -7.14 -0.74 8.42
C GLY A 49 -7.36 -0.58 6.92
N LEU A 50 -7.29 -1.67 6.19
CA LEU A 50 -7.41 -1.69 4.73
C LEU A 50 -8.41 -2.74 4.30
N HIS A 51 -9.31 -2.37 3.39
CA HIS A 51 -10.26 -3.28 2.76
C HIS A 51 -9.67 -3.85 1.47
N SER A 52 -10.37 -4.80 0.85
CA SER A 52 -9.88 -5.42 -0.37
C SER A 52 -9.64 -4.41 -1.49
N TRP A 53 -10.53 -3.44 -1.63
CA TRP A 53 -10.37 -2.40 -2.66
C TRP A 53 -9.18 -1.48 -2.38
N ASP A 54 -8.85 -1.27 -1.09
CA ASP A 54 -7.65 -0.53 -0.74
C ASP A 54 -6.40 -1.29 -1.18
N PHE A 55 -6.38 -2.60 -0.94
CA PHE A 55 -5.26 -3.44 -1.38
C PHE A 55 -5.11 -3.40 -2.90
N ASP A 56 -6.23 -3.51 -3.62
CA ASP A 56 -6.18 -3.47 -5.08
C ASP A 56 -5.54 -2.17 -5.57
N CYS A 57 -5.94 -1.04 -4.98
CA CYS A 57 -5.37 0.25 -5.34
C CYS A 57 -3.89 0.34 -4.97
N LEU A 58 -3.54 -0.05 -3.74
CA LEU A 58 -2.16 0.02 -3.28
C LEU A 58 -1.24 -0.85 -4.14
N LEU A 59 -1.66 -2.08 -4.41
CA LEU A 59 -0.84 -2.99 -5.21
C LEU A 59 -0.64 -2.45 -6.63
N ALA A 60 -1.67 -1.89 -7.23
CA ALA A 60 -1.57 -1.31 -8.57
C ALA A 60 -0.61 -0.12 -8.59
N VAL A 61 -0.77 0.80 -7.63
CA VAL A 61 0.07 2.00 -7.55
C VAL A 61 1.53 1.63 -7.29
N ILE A 62 1.77 0.73 -6.34
CA ILE A 62 3.12 0.33 -5.98
C ILE A 62 3.79 -0.40 -7.16
N GLU A 63 3.06 -1.31 -7.81
CA GLU A 63 3.60 -2.04 -8.95
C GLU A 63 4.03 -1.07 -10.06
N MET A 64 3.20 -0.10 -10.37
CA MET A 64 3.53 0.91 -11.38
C MET A 64 4.78 1.69 -11.00
N ALA A 65 4.90 2.07 -9.72
CA ALA A 65 6.05 2.81 -9.25
C ALA A 65 7.34 1.96 -9.32
N LEU A 66 7.25 0.70 -8.91
CA LEU A 66 8.41 -0.20 -8.92
C LEU A 66 8.90 -0.48 -10.34
N ASP A 67 7.99 -0.50 -11.31
CA ASP A 67 8.35 -0.76 -12.71
C ASP A 67 8.80 0.48 -13.46
N ASP A 68 8.70 1.65 -12.84
CA ASP A 68 9.07 2.91 -13.49
C ASP A 68 10.56 3.19 -13.29
N PRO A 69 11.38 3.13 -14.35
CA PRO A 69 12.80 3.38 -14.22
C PRO A 69 13.14 4.84 -13.91
N GLU A 70 12.19 5.76 -14.10
CA GLU A 70 12.41 7.16 -13.71
C GLU A 70 12.26 7.34 -12.20
N GLU A 71 11.38 6.55 -11.56
CA GLU A 71 11.21 6.61 -10.12
C GLU A 71 12.33 5.86 -9.40
N TYR A 72 12.66 4.68 -9.89
CA TYR A 72 13.65 3.82 -9.25
C TYR A 72 14.61 3.27 -10.30
N PRO A 73 15.56 4.11 -10.75
CA PRO A 73 16.54 3.64 -11.74
C PRO A 73 17.51 2.62 -11.17
N ASP A 74 17.71 2.62 -9.86
CA ASP A 74 18.59 1.69 -9.17
C ASP A 74 17.78 0.79 -8.25
N LYS A 75 17.71 -0.50 -8.55
CA LYS A 75 16.97 -1.46 -7.74
C LYS A 75 17.66 -1.81 -6.44
N GLU A 76 18.87 -1.35 -6.23
CA GLU A 76 19.58 -1.51 -4.97
C GLU A 76 19.35 -0.32 -4.03
N ASP A 77 18.65 0.72 -4.51
CA ASP A 77 18.29 1.86 -3.68
C ASP A 77 17.40 1.40 -2.53
N GLN A 78 17.70 1.89 -1.32
CA GLN A 78 16.94 1.52 -0.12
C GLN A 78 15.46 1.85 -0.26
N ARG A 79 15.13 2.91 -0.96
CA ARG A 79 13.74 3.30 -1.19
C ARG A 79 13.01 2.25 -2.03
N TYR A 80 13.67 1.75 -3.07
CA TYR A 80 13.11 0.68 -3.89
C TYR A 80 12.90 -0.58 -3.05
N ILE A 81 13.92 -0.97 -2.28
CA ILE A 81 13.87 -2.16 -1.46
C ILE A 81 12.75 -2.05 -0.42
N ALA A 82 12.60 -0.89 0.23
CA ALA A 82 11.56 -0.67 1.22
C ALA A 82 10.17 -0.83 0.59
N LEU A 83 9.94 -0.20 -0.55
CA LEU A 83 8.64 -0.27 -1.23
C LEU A 83 8.36 -1.68 -1.74
N LYS A 84 9.38 -2.36 -2.25
CA LYS A 84 9.25 -3.74 -2.72
C LYS A 84 8.89 -4.68 -1.58
N ASN A 85 9.52 -4.50 -0.42
CA ASN A 85 9.21 -5.31 0.75
C ASN A 85 7.75 -5.10 1.19
N LEU A 86 7.30 -3.86 1.18
CA LEU A 86 5.91 -3.55 1.48
C LEU A 86 4.97 -4.20 0.47
N PHE A 87 5.31 -4.12 -0.81
CA PHE A 87 4.53 -4.73 -1.87
C PHE A 87 4.35 -6.23 -1.65
N ASP A 88 5.44 -6.92 -1.33
CA ASP A 88 5.41 -8.37 -1.09
C ASP A 88 4.54 -8.71 0.13
N ARG A 89 4.66 -7.93 1.21
CA ARG A 89 3.83 -8.11 2.40
C ARG A 89 2.34 -7.91 2.08
N LEU A 90 2.02 -6.87 1.33
CA LEU A 90 0.64 -6.59 0.95
C LEU A 90 0.06 -7.71 0.07
N LYS A 91 0.86 -8.27 -0.82
CA LYS A 91 0.41 -9.39 -1.65
C LYS A 91 0.06 -10.60 -0.79
N ILE A 92 0.89 -10.90 0.20
CA ILE A 92 0.64 -12.01 1.11
C ILE A 92 -0.64 -11.77 1.91
N GLU A 93 -0.81 -10.57 2.46
CA GLU A 93 -2.00 -10.24 3.23
C GLU A 93 -3.26 -10.23 2.37
N ASN A 94 -3.14 -9.78 1.12
CA ASN A 94 -4.28 -9.73 0.20
C ASN A 94 -4.89 -11.10 -0.05
N ARG A 95 -4.10 -12.17 0.08
CA ARG A 95 -4.61 -13.54 -0.07
C ARG A 95 -5.67 -13.90 0.97
N LYS A 96 -5.67 -13.20 2.10
CA LYS A 96 -6.65 -13.44 3.17
C LYS A 96 -8.06 -13.02 2.78
N PHE A 97 -8.22 -12.23 1.75
CA PHE A 97 -9.53 -11.83 1.26
C PHE A 97 -10.20 -12.88 0.38
N GLY A 98 -9.48 -13.84 -0.02
CA GLY A 98 -10.09 -14.80 -0.85
C GLY A 98 -9.35 -15.77 -1.51
#